data_b52829c9fae72b47a5e76b4d7635f633
#
_entry.id   b52829c9fae72b47a5e76b4d7635f633
#
_cell.length_a   1.000
_cell.length_b   1.000
_cell.length_c   1.000
_cell.angle_alpha   90.00
_cell.angle_beta   90.00
_cell.angle_gamma   90.00
#
_symmetry.space_group_name_H-M   'P 1'
#
loop_
_entity.id
_entity.type
_entity.pdbx_description
1 polymer ?
#
loop_
_entity_poly.entity_id
_entity_poly.type
_entity_poly.pdbx_seq_one_letter_code
_entity_poly.pdbx_strand_id
1 'polypeptide(L)'
;MSEHEQRTPVALTGLSADAPHLQPAARRPELVERVITILFAGGIILCLGFGVAYWQNWSSWTLGATMGGGLSLLGIGLIAWGKYLMPRGPFVEERHSLASSEDERTAFAAAIVERGGAVVKRRKVLGGMLGTGLGIFGVVSLFPVVRSLGPMPKGTFFHTDWKKGTYLVDITGRRVNVADLALGSIVTVFPEGMQDTDNGQAVDQTVLIRLSNQDFTTKKGRESWAPMGYVAYSKLCTHLGCPVGLYEQELELLVCPCHQSMFNVANGAMPTFGPAPRPLPQLPLMVDANGYLQSQSDFTEPVGPGFWERRS
;
A
#
# COMPACT_ATOMS: atom_id res chain seq x y z
N MET A 1 11.94 -28.71 -64.72
CA MET A 1 10.66 -29.36 -64.58
C MET A 1 10.53 -29.69 -63.07
N SER A 2 9.91 -28.86 -62.38
CA SER A 2 9.58 -29.07 -60.96
C SER A 2 8.07 -28.89 -60.84
N GLU A 3 7.38 -30.00 -60.54
CA GLU A 3 5.96 -30.06 -60.32
C GLU A 3 5.59 -29.14 -59.12
N HIS A 4 4.95 -28.05 -59.42
CA HIS A 4 4.19 -27.29 -58.45
C HIS A 4 2.95 -28.10 -58.09
N GLU A 5 3.06 -28.87 -57.01
CA GLU A 5 1.91 -29.49 -56.36
C GLU A 5 0.93 -28.37 -55.92
N GLN A 6 -0.14 -28.23 -56.67
CA GLN A 6 -1.27 -27.38 -56.31
C GLN A 6 -1.92 -27.94 -55.03
N ARG A 7 -1.46 -27.46 -53.89
CA ARG A 7 -2.18 -27.69 -52.63
C ARG A 7 -3.47 -26.88 -52.65
N THR A 8 -4.58 -27.59 -52.87
CA THR A 8 -5.92 -27.06 -52.59
C THR A 8 -5.93 -26.41 -51.22
N PRO A 9 -6.50 -25.19 -51.07
CA PRO A 9 -6.66 -24.60 -49.77
C PRO A 9 -7.48 -25.51 -48.89
N VAL A 10 -6.90 -26.05 -47.82
CA VAL A 10 -7.61 -26.80 -46.79
C VAL A 10 -8.59 -25.82 -46.19
N ALA A 11 -9.85 -25.99 -46.55
CA ALA A 11 -10.96 -25.26 -45.96
C ALA A 11 -10.86 -25.45 -44.45
N LEU A 12 -11.00 -24.39 -43.66
CA LEU A 12 -11.14 -24.36 -42.21
C LEU A 12 -12.43 -25.07 -41.70
N THR A 13 -12.99 -25.96 -42.53
CA THR A 13 -14.19 -26.72 -42.29
C THR A 13 -13.99 -28.04 -41.51
N GLY A 14 -12.75 -28.28 -41.00
CA GLY A 14 -12.43 -29.54 -40.33
C GLY A 14 -12.60 -29.56 -38.81
N LEU A 15 -12.88 -28.45 -38.17
CA LEU A 15 -13.23 -28.41 -36.75
C LEU A 15 -14.75 -28.49 -36.63
N SER A 16 -15.32 -29.67 -36.85
CA SER A 16 -16.71 -29.94 -36.47
C SER A 16 -16.84 -29.67 -34.97
N ALA A 17 -17.76 -28.78 -34.58
CA ALA A 17 -18.09 -28.53 -33.19
C ALA A 17 -18.54 -29.83 -32.44
N ASP A 18 -18.82 -30.89 -33.20
CA ASP A 18 -19.24 -32.21 -32.74
C ASP A 18 -18.05 -33.17 -32.49
N ALA A 19 -16.81 -32.74 -32.68
CA ALA A 19 -15.68 -33.62 -32.42
C ALA A 19 -15.65 -34.03 -30.93
N PRO A 20 -15.58 -35.35 -30.63
CA PRO A 20 -15.71 -35.83 -29.24
C PRO A 20 -14.72 -35.22 -28.23
N HIS A 21 -13.55 -34.80 -28.68
CA HIS A 21 -12.52 -34.18 -27.84
C HIS A 21 -12.80 -32.71 -27.55
N LEU A 22 -13.73 -32.06 -28.29
CA LEU A 22 -14.13 -30.67 -28.06
C LEU A 22 -15.38 -30.58 -27.17
N GLN A 23 -15.99 -31.70 -26.83
CA GLN A 23 -17.17 -31.70 -25.96
C GLN A 23 -16.80 -31.50 -24.50
N PRO A 24 -17.65 -30.81 -23.73
CA PRO A 24 -17.47 -30.67 -22.30
C PRO A 24 -17.38 -32.02 -21.57
N ALA A 25 -16.57 -32.11 -20.55
CA ALA A 25 -16.39 -33.32 -19.75
C ALA A 25 -17.65 -33.73 -18.96
N ALA A 26 -18.59 -32.83 -18.77
CA ALA A 26 -19.79 -33.04 -17.99
C ALA A 26 -20.87 -33.77 -18.79
N ARG A 27 -21.52 -34.79 -18.20
CA ARG A 27 -22.68 -35.47 -18.78
C ARG A 27 -23.92 -34.55 -18.95
N ARG A 28 -24.03 -33.50 -18.13
CA ARG A 28 -25.10 -32.48 -18.16
C ARG A 28 -24.47 -31.09 -18.11
N PRO A 29 -23.92 -30.59 -19.22
CA PRO A 29 -23.18 -29.31 -19.21
C PRO A 29 -24.06 -28.14 -18.77
N GLU A 30 -25.33 -28.10 -19.17
CA GLU A 30 -26.27 -27.03 -18.78
C GLU A 30 -26.48 -26.90 -17.25
N LEU A 31 -26.54 -28.04 -16.55
CA LEU A 31 -26.70 -28.03 -15.10
C LEU A 31 -25.42 -27.56 -14.42
N VAL A 32 -24.27 -28.00 -14.92
CA VAL A 32 -22.95 -27.55 -14.42
C VAL A 32 -22.76 -26.05 -14.65
N GLU A 33 -23.14 -25.56 -15.83
CA GLU A 33 -23.09 -24.14 -16.17
C GLU A 33 -23.93 -23.29 -15.20
N ARG A 34 -25.17 -23.71 -14.92
CA ARG A 34 -26.05 -23.04 -13.94
C ARG A 34 -25.43 -23.03 -12.55
N VAL A 35 -24.86 -24.13 -12.09
CA VAL A 35 -24.19 -24.20 -10.78
C VAL A 35 -22.98 -23.25 -10.73
N ILE A 36 -22.16 -23.23 -11.76
CA ILE A 36 -20.99 -22.34 -11.85
C ILE A 36 -21.45 -20.87 -11.86
N THR A 37 -22.50 -20.55 -12.59
CA THR A 37 -23.09 -19.21 -12.64
C THR A 37 -23.53 -18.75 -11.24
N ILE A 38 -24.20 -19.66 -10.49
CA ILE A 38 -24.63 -19.37 -9.11
C ILE A 38 -23.42 -19.14 -8.20
N LEU A 39 -22.37 -19.97 -8.34
CA LEU A 39 -21.14 -19.81 -7.55
C LEU A 39 -20.46 -18.44 -7.83
N PHE A 40 -20.34 -18.05 -9.09
CA PHE A 40 -19.79 -16.75 -9.45
C PHE A 40 -20.66 -15.59 -8.96
N ALA A 41 -21.97 -15.67 -9.18
CA ALA A 41 -22.89 -14.65 -8.71
C ALA A 41 -22.84 -14.49 -7.18
N GLY A 42 -22.86 -15.60 -6.45
CA GLY A 42 -22.72 -15.60 -4.99
C GLY A 42 -21.36 -15.05 -4.53
N GLY A 43 -20.28 -15.41 -5.22
CA GLY A 43 -18.95 -14.89 -4.96
C GLY A 43 -18.85 -13.37 -5.15
N ILE A 44 -19.42 -12.86 -6.25
CA ILE A 44 -19.47 -11.42 -6.53
C ILE A 44 -20.31 -10.69 -5.45
N ILE A 45 -21.47 -11.21 -5.09
CA ILE A 45 -22.33 -10.61 -4.05
C ILE A 45 -21.60 -10.53 -2.70
N LEU A 46 -20.89 -11.60 -2.31
CA LEU A 46 -20.12 -11.58 -1.06
C LEU A 46 -18.93 -10.61 -1.12
N CYS A 47 -18.24 -10.50 -2.25
CA CYS A 47 -17.17 -9.52 -2.42
C CYS A 47 -17.70 -8.08 -2.36
N LEU A 48 -18.87 -7.80 -2.94
CA LEU A 48 -19.51 -6.50 -2.81
C LEU A 48 -19.96 -6.24 -1.37
N GLY A 49 -20.51 -7.28 -0.71
CA GLY A 49 -20.89 -7.25 0.70
C GLY A 49 -19.68 -6.97 1.62
N PHE A 50 -18.49 -7.50 1.30
CA PHE A 50 -17.25 -7.15 1.99
C PHE A 50 -16.95 -5.65 1.88
N GLY A 51 -17.09 -5.05 0.69
CA GLY A 51 -16.89 -3.62 0.50
C GLY A 51 -17.82 -2.77 1.38
N VAL A 52 -19.10 -3.16 1.47
CA VAL A 52 -20.08 -2.49 2.34
C VAL A 52 -19.74 -2.69 3.82
N ALA A 53 -19.41 -3.91 4.22
CA ALA A 53 -19.05 -4.23 5.60
C ALA A 53 -17.79 -3.46 6.05
N TYR A 54 -16.82 -3.33 5.16
CA TYR A 54 -15.60 -2.55 5.40
C TYR A 54 -15.92 -1.06 5.57
N TRP A 55 -16.75 -0.50 4.68
CA TRP A 55 -17.16 0.91 4.74
C TRP A 55 -17.94 1.23 6.03
N GLN A 56 -18.79 0.28 6.48
CA GLN A 56 -19.62 0.43 7.68
C GLN A 56 -18.88 0.04 8.98
N ASN A 57 -17.61 -0.31 8.88
CA ASN A 57 -16.78 -0.70 10.02
C ASN A 57 -17.37 -1.89 10.83
N TRP A 58 -17.90 -2.89 10.13
CA TRP A 58 -18.45 -4.09 10.76
C TRP A 58 -17.36 -4.94 11.40
N SER A 59 -17.78 -5.94 12.20
CA SER A 59 -16.85 -6.79 12.93
C SER A 59 -15.85 -7.52 12.04
N SER A 60 -14.63 -7.75 12.54
CA SER A 60 -13.57 -8.47 11.83
C SER A 60 -14.03 -9.86 11.37
N TRP A 61 -14.94 -10.50 12.14
CA TRP A 61 -15.53 -11.77 11.77
C TRP A 61 -16.37 -11.67 10.47
N THR A 62 -17.20 -10.64 10.37
CA THR A 62 -18.03 -10.39 9.16
C THR A 62 -17.16 -10.09 7.95
N LEU A 63 -16.09 -9.30 8.13
CA LEU A 63 -15.13 -9.02 7.07
C LEU A 63 -14.43 -10.30 6.59
N GLY A 64 -13.97 -11.14 7.52
CA GLY A 64 -13.35 -12.42 7.20
C GLY A 64 -14.31 -13.39 6.49
N ALA A 65 -15.55 -13.49 6.95
CA ALA A 65 -16.55 -14.37 6.36
C ALA A 65 -16.96 -13.95 4.95
N THR A 66 -17.19 -12.66 4.72
CA THR A 66 -17.60 -12.16 3.39
C THR A 66 -16.45 -12.24 2.39
N MET A 67 -15.24 -11.86 2.76
CA MET A 67 -14.06 -11.96 1.90
C MET A 67 -13.69 -13.42 1.63
N GLY A 68 -13.56 -14.23 2.67
CA GLY A 68 -13.19 -15.65 2.55
C GLY A 68 -14.24 -16.45 1.78
N GLY A 69 -15.52 -16.25 2.09
CA GLY A 69 -16.64 -16.88 1.37
C GLY A 69 -16.69 -16.48 -0.10
N GLY A 70 -16.54 -15.18 -0.40
CA GLY A 70 -16.52 -14.65 -1.77
C GLY A 70 -15.41 -15.26 -2.62
N LEU A 71 -14.17 -15.21 -2.13
CA LEU A 71 -13.01 -15.77 -2.83
C LEU A 71 -13.11 -17.30 -2.99
N SER A 72 -13.65 -18.00 -1.98
CA SER A 72 -13.86 -19.46 -2.05
C SER A 72 -14.85 -19.83 -3.13
N LEU A 73 -16.00 -19.14 -3.22
CA LEU A 73 -17.00 -19.41 -4.24
C LEU A 73 -16.46 -19.15 -5.66
N LEU A 74 -15.71 -18.06 -5.85
CA LEU A 74 -15.05 -17.76 -7.13
C LEU A 74 -14.01 -18.82 -7.48
N GLY A 75 -13.19 -19.24 -6.51
CA GLY A 75 -12.18 -20.29 -6.71
C GLY A 75 -12.80 -21.65 -7.07
N ILE A 76 -13.82 -22.07 -6.34
CA ILE A 76 -14.56 -23.32 -6.64
C ILE A 76 -15.22 -23.23 -8.01
N GLY A 77 -15.81 -22.09 -8.36
CA GLY A 77 -16.41 -21.83 -9.67
C GLY A 77 -15.40 -21.97 -10.81
N LEU A 78 -14.19 -21.38 -10.67
CA LEU A 78 -13.11 -21.49 -11.66
C LEU A 78 -12.61 -22.94 -11.82
N ILE A 79 -12.41 -23.64 -10.70
CA ILE A 79 -12.00 -25.05 -10.73
C ILE A 79 -13.07 -25.92 -11.40
N ALA A 80 -14.34 -25.70 -11.07
CA ALA A 80 -15.44 -26.42 -11.67
C ALA A 80 -15.56 -26.13 -13.17
N TRP A 81 -15.39 -24.88 -13.58
CA TRP A 81 -15.36 -24.49 -14.98
C TRP A 81 -14.26 -25.23 -15.75
N GLY A 82 -13.01 -25.14 -15.28
CA GLY A 82 -11.88 -25.82 -15.90
C GLY A 82 -12.07 -27.35 -15.96
N LYS A 83 -12.63 -27.94 -14.88
CA LYS A 83 -12.78 -29.41 -14.80
C LYS A 83 -13.93 -29.98 -15.64
N TYR A 84 -15.05 -29.27 -15.73
CA TYR A 84 -16.30 -29.84 -16.26
C TYR A 84 -16.74 -29.22 -17.58
N LEU A 85 -16.41 -27.97 -17.87
CA LEU A 85 -16.86 -27.28 -19.08
C LEU A 85 -15.75 -27.10 -20.12
N MET A 86 -14.47 -27.15 -19.70
CA MET A 86 -13.37 -27.06 -20.65
C MET A 86 -13.24 -28.38 -21.47
N PRO A 87 -12.97 -28.27 -22.76
CA PRO A 87 -12.73 -29.45 -23.60
C PRO A 87 -11.50 -30.21 -23.11
N ARG A 88 -11.54 -31.54 -23.25
CA ARG A 88 -10.43 -32.42 -22.89
C ARG A 88 -9.68 -32.86 -24.14
N GLY A 89 -8.43 -32.38 -24.24
CA GLY A 89 -7.53 -32.75 -25.33
C GLY A 89 -7.27 -34.27 -25.48
N PRO A 90 -6.52 -34.71 -26.49
CA PRO A 90 -5.30 -34.02 -26.97
C PRO A 90 -5.60 -32.92 -27.98
N PHE A 91 -5.03 -31.74 -27.75
CA PHE A 91 -5.07 -30.61 -28.67
C PHE A 91 -3.83 -30.72 -29.56
N VAL A 92 -4.06 -30.93 -30.85
CA VAL A 92 -2.98 -30.94 -31.84
C VAL A 92 -3.14 -29.68 -32.68
N GLU A 93 -2.18 -28.79 -32.58
CA GLU A 93 -2.05 -27.64 -33.44
C GLU A 93 -1.05 -27.98 -34.58
N GLU A 94 -1.50 -27.89 -35.82
CA GLU A 94 -0.57 -27.95 -36.95
C GLU A 94 0.27 -26.67 -36.99
N ARG A 95 1.59 -26.82 -36.96
CA ARG A 95 2.50 -25.70 -37.13
C ARG A 95 2.53 -25.32 -38.61
N HIS A 96 1.81 -24.27 -38.94
CA HIS A 96 1.99 -23.61 -40.24
C HIS A 96 3.33 -22.85 -40.32
N SER A 97 3.84 -22.60 -41.51
CA SER A 97 5.02 -21.74 -41.69
C SER A 97 4.74 -20.36 -41.07
N LEU A 98 5.70 -19.82 -40.30
CA LEU A 98 5.55 -18.51 -39.65
C LEU A 98 5.47 -17.35 -40.63
N ALA A 99 5.93 -17.54 -41.85
CA ALA A 99 5.89 -16.54 -42.92
C ALA A 99 4.70 -16.79 -43.83
N SER A 100 3.78 -15.83 -43.91
CA SER A 100 2.74 -15.80 -44.95
C SER A 100 3.36 -15.54 -46.31
N SER A 101 2.74 -16.08 -47.35
CA SER A 101 3.15 -15.80 -48.74
C SER A 101 3.03 -14.29 -49.04
N GLU A 102 3.77 -13.80 -50.03
CA GLU A 102 3.73 -12.38 -50.44
C GLU A 102 2.32 -11.98 -50.85
N ASP A 103 1.60 -12.86 -51.54
CA ASP A 103 0.21 -12.62 -51.99
C ASP A 103 -0.77 -12.55 -50.80
N GLU A 104 -0.63 -13.37 -49.79
CA GLU A 104 -1.43 -13.32 -48.56
C GLU A 104 -1.18 -12.03 -47.78
N ARG A 105 0.09 -11.58 -47.70
CA ARG A 105 0.42 -10.32 -47.01
C ARG A 105 -0.12 -9.11 -47.72
N THR A 106 -0.02 -9.09 -49.06
CA THR A 106 -0.57 -7.98 -49.86
C THR A 106 -2.09 -7.97 -49.84
N ALA A 107 -2.75 -9.13 -49.92
CA ALA A 107 -4.20 -9.25 -49.77
C ALA A 107 -4.70 -8.83 -48.39
N PHE A 108 -3.98 -9.22 -47.33
CA PHE A 108 -4.27 -8.82 -45.97
C PHE A 108 -4.12 -7.31 -45.74
N ALA A 109 -3.01 -6.74 -46.24
CA ALA A 109 -2.78 -5.31 -46.16
C ALA A 109 -3.83 -4.51 -46.93
N ALA A 110 -4.22 -4.94 -48.12
CA ALA A 110 -5.29 -4.34 -48.90
C ALA A 110 -6.65 -4.42 -48.16
N ALA A 111 -6.97 -5.58 -47.58
CA ALA A 111 -8.20 -5.77 -46.80
C ALA A 111 -8.26 -4.90 -45.54
N ILE A 112 -7.13 -4.69 -44.84
CA ILE A 112 -7.02 -3.79 -43.73
C ILE A 112 -7.26 -2.34 -44.15
N VAL A 113 -6.62 -1.90 -45.23
CA VAL A 113 -6.79 -0.51 -45.70
C VAL A 113 -8.20 -0.25 -46.17
N GLU A 114 -8.78 -1.17 -46.92
CA GLU A 114 -10.16 -1.06 -47.43
C GLU A 114 -11.22 -1.11 -46.33
N ARG A 115 -11.16 -2.14 -45.48
CA ARG A 115 -12.13 -2.33 -44.39
C ARG A 115 -11.86 -1.40 -43.20
N GLY A 116 -10.61 -1.21 -42.83
CA GLY A 116 -10.19 -0.34 -41.74
C GLY A 116 -10.53 1.12 -42.03
N GLY A 117 -10.22 1.63 -43.23
CA GLY A 117 -10.55 2.98 -43.63
C GLY A 117 -12.06 3.26 -43.67
N ALA A 118 -12.85 2.31 -44.13
CA ALA A 118 -14.32 2.40 -44.15
C ALA A 118 -14.95 2.33 -42.74
N VAL A 119 -14.37 1.49 -41.85
CA VAL A 119 -14.81 1.32 -40.45
C VAL A 119 -14.53 2.59 -39.63
N VAL A 120 -13.33 3.16 -39.76
CA VAL A 120 -12.94 4.38 -39.04
C VAL A 120 -13.77 5.58 -39.49
N LYS A 121 -14.01 5.76 -40.80
CA LYS A 121 -14.83 6.87 -41.29
C LYS A 121 -16.28 6.82 -40.86
N ARG A 122 -16.89 5.63 -40.75
CA ARG A 122 -18.30 5.47 -40.39
C ARG A 122 -18.59 5.43 -38.90
N ARG A 123 -17.56 5.35 -38.04
CA ARG A 123 -17.75 5.11 -36.61
C ARG A 123 -17.20 6.21 -35.71
N LYS A 124 -17.39 7.48 -36.09
CA LYS A 124 -17.11 8.62 -35.19
C LYS A 124 -17.78 8.46 -33.82
N VAL A 125 -19.01 7.92 -33.82
CA VAL A 125 -19.76 7.64 -32.59
C VAL A 125 -19.05 6.57 -31.74
N LEU A 126 -18.61 5.46 -32.35
CA LEU A 126 -17.90 4.39 -31.63
C LEU A 126 -16.54 4.87 -31.11
N GLY A 127 -15.80 5.67 -31.90
CA GLY A 127 -14.56 6.29 -31.47
C GLY A 127 -14.80 7.29 -30.32
N GLY A 128 -15.89 8.04 -30.39
CA GLY A 128 -16.31 8.93 -29.32
C GLY A 128 -16.68 8.16 -28.04
N MET A 129 -17.47 7.09 -28.15
CA MET A 129 -17.83 6.25 -27.01
C MET A 129 -16.60 5.57 -26.38
N LEU A 130 -15.69 5.03 -27.20
CA LEU A 130 -14.45 4.45 -26.71
C LEU A 130 -13.57 5.49 -26.00
N GLY A 131 -13.41 6.67 -26.60
CA GLY A 131 -12.66 7.77 -26.01
C GLY A 131 -13.27 8.26 -24.70
N THR A 132 -14.61 8.37 -24.64
CA THR A 132 -15.32 8.72 -23.40
C THR A 132 -15.17 7.62 -22.35
N GLY A 133 -15.33 6.35 -22.72
CA GLY A 133 -15.14 5.22 -21.80
C GLY A 133 -13.73 5.15 -21.23
N LEU A 134 -12.71 5.27 -22.07
CA LEU A 134 -11.31 5.32 -21.64
C LEU A 134 -11.02 6.57 -20.79
N GLY A 135 -11.62 7.72 -21.13
CA GLY A 135 -11.49 8.94 -20.34
C GLY A 135 -12.09 8.79 -18.94
N ILE A 136 -13.30 8.29 -18.84
CA ILE A 136 -13.96 8.01 -17.54
C ILE A 136 -13.15 6.99 -16.75
N PHE A 137 -12.73 5.89 -17.37
CA PHE A 137 -11.90 4.88 -16.73
C PHE A 137 -10.59 5.47 -16.21
N GLY A 138 -9.92 6.30 -17.01
CA GLY A 138 -8.70 7.00 -16.63
C GLY A 138 -8.91 7.91 -15.41
N VAL A 139 -9.97 8.72 -15.41
CA VAL A 139 -10.29 9.62 -14.28
C VAL A 139 -10.63 8.81 -13.02
N VAL A 140 -11.48 7.78 -13.14
CA VAL A 140 -11.87 6.94 -12.00
C VAL A 140 -10.68 6.18 -11.43
N SER A 141 -9.77 5.69 -12.27
CA SER A 141 -8.56 4.99 -11.81
C SER A 141 -7.51 5.95 -11.22
N LEU A 142 -7.41 7.16 -11.76
CA LEU A 142 -6.45 8.15 -11.27
C LEU A 142 -6.88 8.79 -9.95
N PHE A 143 -8.20 8.92 -9.73
CA PHE A 143 -8.74 9.54 -8.53
C PHE A 143 -8.24 8.92 -7.22
N PRO A 144 -8.34 7.59 -6.99
CA PRO A 144 -7.81 6.97 -5.76
C PRO A 144 -6.29 7.13 -5.65
N VAL A 145 -5.55 7.09 -6.76
CA VAL A 145 -4.09 7.30 -6.75
C VAL A 145 -3.77 8.72 -6.28
N VAL A 146 -4.43 9.73 -6.83
CA VAL A 146 -4.22 11.13 -6.43
C VAL A 146 -4.67 11.36 -4.98
N ARG A 147 -5.80 10.76 -4.56
CA ARG A 147 -6.27 10.87 -3.17
C ARG A 147 -5.36 10.16 -2.16
N SER A 148 -4.71 9.08 -2.57
CA SER A 148 -3.76 8.36 -1.69
C SER A 148 -2.48 9.15 -1.41
N LEU A 149 -2.17 10.16 -2.21
CA LEU A 149 -1.04 11.06 -1.95
C LEU A 149 -1.30 11.97 -0.74
N GLY A 150 -2.54 12.06 -0.28
CA GLY A 150 -2.91 12.93 0.83
C GLY A 150 -2.82 14.43 0.51
N PRO A 151 -3.06 15.29 1.49
CA PRO A 151 -2.84 16.73 1.35
C PRO A 151 -1.34 17.02 1.19
N MET A 152 -1.00 18.00 0.37
CA MET A 152 0.38 18.47 0.27
C MET A 152 0.89 18.91 1.65
N PRO A 153 2.04 18.41 2.13
CA PRO A 153 2.60 18.82 3.41
C PRO A 153 3.06 20.28 3.30
N LYS A 154 2.22 21.19 3.76
CA LYS A 154 2.55 22.63 3.82
C LYS A 154 3.01 22.97 5.24
N GLY A 155 4.30 22.86 5.50
CA GLY A 155 4.88 23.26 6.79
C GLY A 155 4.46 22.38 7.98
N THR A 156 3.75 21.30 7.77
CA THR A 156 3.25 20.41 8.83
C THR A 156 4.34 19.80 9.70
N PHE A 157 5.55 19.63 9.14
CA PHE A 157 6.69 19.12 9.91
C PHE A 157 7.37 20.16 10.81
N PHE A 158 7.04 21.45 10.65
CA PHE A 158 7.62 22.54 11.46
C PHE A 158 6.81 22.86 12.71
N HIS A 159 5.58 22.36 12.79
CA HIS A 159 4.69 22.60 13.91
C HIS A 159 4.00 21.30 14.28
N THR A 160 4.09 20.96 15.56
CA THR A 160 3.35 19.85 16.16
C THR A 160 2.37 20.39 17.17
N ASP A 161 1.57 19.55 17.79
CA ASP A 161 0.65 19.97 18.85
C ASP A 161 1.31 20.09 20.23
N TRP A 162 2.65 19.88 20.31
CA TRP A 162 3.44 20.13 21.50
C TRP A 162 3.52 21.63 21.82
N LYS A 163 3.17 22.00 23.06
CA LYS A 163 3.21 23.39 23.57
C LYS A 163 3.78 23.40 24.97
N LYS A 164 4.25 24.56 25.40
CA LYS A 164 4.73 24.73 26.77
C LYS A 164 3.68 24.31 27.78
N GLY A 165 4.03 23.40 28.69
CA GLY A 165 3.18 22.89 29.74
C GLY A 165 2.26 21.75 29.32
N THR A 166 2.36 21.25 28.07
CA THR A 166 1.60 20.08 27.61
C THR A 166 2.14 18.82 28.29
N TYR A 167 1.28 18.06 28.95
CA TYR A 167 1.66 16.79 29.57
C TYR A 167 1.96 15.72 28.51
N LEU A 168 2.95 14.91 28.81
CA LEU A 168 3.22 13.70 28.05
C LEU A 168 2.27 12.61 28.53
N VAL A 169 1.52 12.03 27.58
CA VAL A 169 0.62 10.90 27.85
C VAL A 169 1.02 9.68 27.02
N ASP A 170 0.77 8.49 27.55
CA ASP A 170 0.89 7.25 26.79
C ASP A 170 -0.30 7.07 25.84
N ILE A 171 -0.31 5.99 25.07
CA ILE A 171 -1.38 5.68 24.11
C ILE A 171 -2.76 5.50 24.77
N THR A 172 -2.81 5.25 26.08
CA THR A 172 -4.06 5.14 26.84
C THR A 172 -4.56 6.48 27.38
N GLY A 173 -3.79 7.57 27.16
CA GLY A 173 -4.07 8.90 27.70
C GLY A 173 -3.61 9.11 29.14
N ARG A 174 -2.86 8.16 29.72
CA ARG A 174 -2.33 8.29 31.09
C ARG A 174 -1.07 9.17 31.06
N ARG A 175 -1.03 10.19 31.94
CA ARG A 175 0.13 11.06 32.11
C ARG A 175 1.32 10.29 32.63
N VAL A 176 2.48 10.55 32.05
CA VAL A 176 3.74 9.89 32.43
C VAL A 176 4.40 10.62 33.59
N ASN A 177 4.63 9.87 34.68
CA ASN A 177 5.36 10.35 35.85
C ASN A 177 6.82 9.89 35.84
N VAL A 178 7.73 10.65 36.42
CA VAL A 178 9.17 10.28 36.52
C VAL A 178 9.41 8.99 37.30
N ALA A 179 8.45 8.52 38.08
CA ALA A 179 8.50 7.24 38.79
C ALA A 179 8.09 6.03 37.93
N ASP A 180 7.41 6.26 36.78
CA ASP A 180 6.79 5.20 36.00
C ASP A 180 7.79 4.38 35.17
N LEU A 181 8.91 4.96 34.75
CA LEU A 181 9.85 4.29 33.87
C LEU A 181 11.14 3.89 34.60
N ALA A 182 11.56 2.65 34.42
CA ALA A 182 12.87 2.18 34.83
C ALA A 182 13.97 2.73 33.90
N LEU A 183 15.22 2.67 34.34
CA LEU A 183 16.37 3.00 33.49
C LEU A 183 16.39 2.09 32.26
N GLY A 184 16.66 2.66 31.10
CA GLY A 184 16.68 1.96 29.80
C GLY A 184 15.29 1.68 29.22
N SER A 185 14.21 2.09 29.90
CA SER A 185 12.84 1.93 29.37
C SER A 185 12.55 2.92 28.26
N ILE A 186 11.71 2.49 27.32
CA ILE A 186 11.18 3.29 26.21
C ILE A 186 9.68 3.27 26.21
N VAL A 187 9.04 4.41 25.96
CA VAL A 187 7.60 4.51 25.75
C VAL A 187 7.30 5.52 24.65
N THR A 188 6.25 5.26 23.84
CA THR A 188 5.73 6.25 22.91
C THR A 188 4.76 7.16 23.66
N VAL A 189 4.95 8.45 23.53
CA VAL A 189 4.15 9.47 24.17
C VAL A 189 3.58 10.46 23.16
N PHE A 190 2.50 11.10 23.56
CA PHE A 190 1.73 12.07 22.78
C PHE A 190 1.45 13.32 23.62
N PRO A 191 1.13 14.46 23.00
CA PRO A 191 0.53 15.59 23.70
C PRO A 191 -0.82 15.17 24.30
N GLU A 192 -1.10 15.60 25.51
CA GLU A 192 -2.36 15.26 26.19
C GLU A 192 -3.59 15.62 25.33
N GLY A 193 -4.48 14.67 25.13
CA GLY A 193 -5.69 14.79 24.31
C GLY A 193 -5.48 14.58 22.80
N MET A 194 -4.25 14.35 22.34
CA MET A 194 -3.94 14.20 20.91
C MET A 194 -3.64 12.73 20.51
N GLN A 195 -3.53 11.80 21.44
CA GLN A 195 -3.12 10.41 21.20
C GLN A 195 -4.02 9.65 20.20
N ASP A 196 -5.30 10.02 20.09
CA ASP A 196 -6.30 9.39 19.21
C ASP A 196 -6.59 10.23 17.96
N THR A 197 -5.86 11.32 17.73
CA THR A 197 -6.05 12.19 16.58
C THR A 197 -5.13 11.81 15.42
N ASP A 198 -5.50 12.20 14.19
CA ASP A 198 -4.66 11.99 13.00
C ASP A 198 -3.30 12.69 13.13
N ASN A 199 -3.24 13.90 13.67
CA ASN A 199 -2.00 14.62 13.94
C ASN A 199 -1.17 13.94 15.02
N GLY A 200 -1.80 13.52 16.12
CA GLY A 200 -1.15 12.77 17.19
C GLY A 200 -0.43 11.53 16.65
N GLN A 201 -1.13 10.77 15.81
CA GLN A 201 -0.59 9.57 15.19
C GLN A 201 0.38 9.85 14.03
N ALA A 202 0.30 11.01 13.37
CA ALA A 202 1.12 11.32 12.22
C ALA A 202 2.42 12.07 12.56
N VAL A 203 2.34 13.16 13.36
CA VAL A 203 3.48 14.07 13.55
C VAL A 203 3.92 14.27 14.99
N ASP A 204 3.01 14.07 15.97
CA ASP A 204 3.29 14.37 17.39
C ASP A 204 3.92 13.21 18.13
N GLN A 205 3.92 12.01 17.54
CA GLN A 205 4.51 10.82 18.16
C GLN A 205 5.93 11.10 18.62
N THR A 206 6.16 10.88 19.90
CA THR A 206 7.45 11.11 20.53
C THR A 206 7.88 9.87 21.27
N VAL A 207 9.15 9.50 21.13
CA VAL A 207 9.78 8.42 21.87
C VAL A 207 10.40 9.00 23.12
N LEU A 208 9.91 8.59 24.28
CA LEU A 208 10.47 8.93 25.59
C LEU A 208 11.34 7.79 26.09
N ILE A 209 12.56 8.10 26.49
CA ILE A 209 13.55 7.14 26.98
C ILE A 209 14.11 7.65 28.30
N ARG A 210 14.33 6.75 29.28
CA ARG A 210 15.05 7.08 30.50
C ARG A 210 16.48 6.53 30.43
N LEU A 211 17.45 7.43 30.25
CA LEU A 211 18.87 7.12 30.20
C LEU A 211 19.54 7.27 31.56
N SER A 212 20.69 6.63 31.76
CA SER A 212 21.57 6.96 32.88
C SER A 212 22.16 8.37 32.66
N ASN A 213 22.22 9.16 33.73
CA ASN A 213 22.81 10.50 33.64
C ASN A 213 24.30 10.51 33.28
N GLN A 214 24.97 9.36 33.38
CA GLN A 214 26.39 9.19 33.04
C GLN A 214 26.61 8.98 31.54
N ASP A 215 25.61 8.53 30.83
CA ASP A 215 25.71 8.12 29.43
C ASP A 215 25.20 9.17 28.45
N PHE A 216 24.58 10.26 28.95
CA PHE A 216 23.95 11.27 28.11
C PHE A 216 24.88 12.47 27.84
N THR A 217 25.12 12.71 26.56
CA THR A 217 25.87 13.90 26.11
C THR A 217 24.91 15.05 25.79
N THR A 218 24.88 16.04 26.66
CA THR A 218 24.07 17.25 26.47
C THR A 218 24.63 18.13 25.37
N LYS A 219 23.80 18.47 24.38
CA LYS A 219 24.15 19.47 23.37
C LYS A 219 24.10 20.87 23.98
N LYS A 220 25.03 21.77 23.55
CA LYS A 220 25.05 23.15 23.97
C LYS A 220 23.71 23.84 23.75
N GLY A 221 23.16 24.48 24.78
CA GLY A 221 21.89 25.16 24.78
C GLY A 221 20.68 24.23 25.02
N ARG A 222 20.94 22.96 25.32
CA ARG A 222 19.88 21.96 25.63
C ARG A 222 20.05 21.34 27.03
N GLU A 223 20.80 22.02 27.90
CA GLU A 223 21.18 21.51 29.22
C GLU A 223 19.97 21.20 30.12
N SER A 224 18.87 21.95 29.92
CA SER A 224 17.63 21.75 30.67
C SER A 224 16.62 20.80 30.02
N TRP A 225 16.92 20.23 28.82
CA TRP A 225 15.92 19.49 28.05
C TRP A 225 15.77 18.02 28.44
N ALA A 226 16.66 17.52 29.28
CA ALA A 226 16.68 16.11 29.70
C ALA A 226 16.65 15.98 31.23
N PRO A 227 15.54 16.39 31.90
CA PRO A 227 15.46 16.31 33.35
C PRO A 227 15.56 14.86 33.83
N MET A 228 16.38 14.60 34.84
CA MET A 228 16.52 13.29 35.49
C MET A 228 16.88 12.13 34.53
N GLY A 229 17.54 12.43 33.39
CA GLY A 229 17.89 11.43 32.37
C GLY A 229 16.76 11.09 31.41
N TYR A 230 15.62 11.78 31.46
CA TYR A 230 14.55 11.61 30.50
C TYR A 230 14.85 12.40 29.23
N VAL A 231 14.94 11.68 28.09
CA VAL A 231 15.10 12.28 26.77
C VAL A 231 13.91 11.91 25.89
N ALA A 232 13.45 12.86 25.11
CA ALA A 232 12.33 12.66 24.21
C ALA A 232 12.71 13.07 22.79
N TYR A 233 12.47 12.19 21.82
CA TYR A 233 12.78 12.44 20.42
C TYR A 233 11.55 12.21 19.55
N SER A 234 11.41 13.01 18.48
CA SER A 234 10.38 12.72 17.47
C SER A 234 10.50 11.28 16.98
N LYS A 235 9.40 10.58 16.95
CA LYS A 235 9.35 9.18 16.47
C LYS A 235 9.46 9.08 14.96
N LEU A 236 9.38 10.19 14.23
CA LEU A 236 9.45 10.22 12.78
C LEU A 236 10.90 10.17 12.29
N CYS A 237 11.25 9.12 11.56
CA CYS A 237 12.56 8.97 10.94
C CYS A 237 12.84 10.12 9.97
N THR A 238 14.01 10.71 10.10
CA THR A 238 14.44 11.83 9.26
C THR A 238 14.80 11.43 7.82
N HIS A 239 14.80 10.12 7.51
CA HIS A 239 14.93 9.64 6.15
C HIS A 239 13.63 9.81 5.36
N LEU A 240 12.56 9.07 5.69
CA LEU A 240 11.27 9.06 4.98
C LEU A 240 10.04 9.08 5.90
N GLY A 241 10.20 9.43 7.18
CA GLY A 241 9.05 9.57 8.09
C GLY A 241 8.53 8.28 8.71
N CYS A 242 9.20 7.14 8.52
CA CYS A 242 8.79 5.91 9.20
C CYS A 242 8.90 6.05 10.71
N PRO A 243 8.00 5.44 11.50
CA PRO A 243 8.10 5.49 12.95
C PRO A 243 9.32 4.70 13.46
N VAL A 244 10.21 5.37 14.16
CA VAL A 244 11.36 4.77 14.83
C VAL A 244 10.88 4.19 16.16
N GLY A 245 11.09 2.89 16.39
CA GLY A 245 10.52 2.25 17.59
C GLY A 245 11.25 1.00 18.07
N LEU A 246 12.27 0.56 17.36
CA LEU A 246 13.13 -0.52 17.82
C LEU A 246 14.24 0.10 18.68
N TYR A 247 14.34 -0.30 19.94
CA TYR A 247 15.34 0.24 20.86
C TYR A 247 16.27 -0.88 21.32
N GLU A 248 17.55 -0.68 21.07
CA GLU A 248 18.61 -1.57 21.53
C GLU A 248 19.26 -0.93 22.75
N GLN A 249 18.82 -1.37 23.92
CA GLN A 249 19.13 -0.75 25.20
C GLN A 249 20.64 -0.76 25.52
N GLU A 250 21.32 -1.87 25.24
CA GLU A 250 22.75 -2.02 25.54
C GLU A 250 23.64 -1.08 24.74
N LEU A 251 23.21 -0.73 23.53
CA LEU A 251 23.94 0.17 22.63
C LEU A 251 23.36 1.60 22.60
N GLU A 252 22.27 1.82 23.31
CA GLU A 252 21.51 3.08 23.31
C GLU A 252 21.15 3.57 21.90
N LEU A 253 20.75 2.61 21.04
CA LEU A 253 20.40 2.87 19.65
C LEU A 253 18.90 2.72 19.42
N LEU A 254 18.31 3.75 18.80
CA LEU A 254 17.01 3.66 18.17
C LEU A 254 17.18 3.25 16.71
N VAL A 255 16.47 2.21 16.28
CA VAL A 255 16.54 1.67 14.93
C VAL A 255 15.22 1.89 14.20
N CYS A 256 15.31 2.43 12.99
CA CYS A 256 14.17 2.56 12.09
C CYS A 256 13.96 1.23 11.35
N PRO A 257 12.76 0.61 11.43
CA PRO A 257 12.51 -0.70 10.82
C PRO A 257 12.51 -0.68 9.28
N CYS A 258 12.25 0.49 8.66
CA CYS A 258 12.07 0.58 7.21
C CYS A 258 13.40 0.44 6.43
N HIS A 259 14.41 1.22 6.79
CA HIS A 259 15.70 1.25 6.08
C HIS A 259 16.87 1.19 7.07
N GLN A 260 16.61 0.75 8.30
CA GLN A 260 17.62 0.48 9.33
C GLN A 260 18.54 1.68 9.67
N SER A 261 18.02 2.91 9.57
CA SER A 261 18.74 4.03 10.13
C SER A 261 18.83 3.89 11.64
N MET A 262 20.03 4.02 12.19
CA MET A 262 20.33 3.90 13.62
C MET A 262 20.67 5.26 14.19
N PHE A 263 20.11 5.56 15.37
CA PHE A 263 20.28 6.85 16.04
C PHE A 263 20.78 6.62 17.47
N ASN A 264 21.93 7.22 17.80
CA ASN A 264 22.45 7.15 19.16
C ASN A 264 21.69 8.13 20.06
N VAL A 265 20.87 7.61 20.98
CA VAL A 265 20.00 8.42 21.82
C VAL A 265 20.76 9.14 22.92
N ALA A 266 21.88 8.61 23.38
CA ALA A 266 22.74 9.25 24.37
C ALA A 266 23.49 10.45 23.77
N ASN A 267 23.67 10.49 22.46
CA ASN A 267 24.30 11.60 21.74
C ASN A 267 23.28 12.40 20.91
N GLY A 268 22.16 12.79 21.52
CA GLY A 268 21.14 13.63 20.89
C GLY A 268 20.56 13.04 19.62
N ALA A 269 20.35 11.74 19.60
CA ALA A 269 19.80 10.94 18.48
C ALA A 269 20.52 11.18 17.15
N MET A 270 21.85 11.33 17.19
CA MET A 270 22.69 11.42 15.98
C MET A 270 22.61 10.11 15.19
N PRO A 271 22.44 10.17 13.85
CA PRO A 271 22.48 8.98 13.03
C PRO A 271 23.88 8.39 13.00
N THR A 272 24.01 7.09 13.30
CA THR A 272 25.26 6.34 13.29
C THR A 272 25.36 5.40 12.12
N PHE A 273 24.22 5.02 11.54
CA PHE A 273 24.12 4.12 10.40
C PHE A 273 22.83 4.38 9.59
N GLY A 274 22.85 4.00 8.31
CA GLY A 274 21.68 4.04 7.43
C GLY A 274 21.50 5.40 6.73
N PRO A 275 20.40 5.55 5.98
CA PRO A 275 20.21 6.70 5.07
C PRO A 275 19.67 7.98 5.74
N ALA A 276 19.42 7.98 7.05
CA ALA A 276 18.92 9.19 7.74
C ALA A 276 19.94 10.33 7.68
N PRO A 277 19.58 11.52 7.14
CA PRO A 277 20.53 12.60 6.89
C PRO A 277 20.82 13.48 8.12
N ARG A 278 20.03 13.35 9.19
CA ARG A 278 20.11 14.22 10.37
C ARG A 278 19.59 13.54 11.65
N PRO A 279 19.91 14.07 12.84
CA PRO A 279 19.38 13.59 14.11
C PRO A 279 17.85 13.61 14.15
N LEU A 280 17.25 12.77 15.00
CA LEU A 280 15.87 12.95 15.38
C LEU A 280 15.74 14.23 16.22
N PRO A 281 14.75 15.09 15.95
CA PRO A 281 14.48 16.28 16.76
C PRO A 281 14.19 15.90 18.20
N GLN A 282 14.81 16.64 19.13
CA GLN A 282 14.60 16.46 20.56
C GLN A 282 13.48 17.38 21.06
N LEU A 283 12.55 16.84 21.82
CA LEU A 283 11.52 17.59 22.52
C LEU A 283 12.07 18.11 23.85
N PRO A 284 12.03 19.41 24.13
CA PRO A 284 12.45 19.95 25.42
C PRO A 284 11.49 19.52 26.54
N LEU A 285 12.01 18.86 27.58
CA LEU A 285 11.21 18.35 28.68
C LEU A 285 11.40 19.19 29.94
N MET A 286 10.34 19.23 30.76
CA MET A 286 10.37 19.70 32.15
C MET A 286 9.53 18.76 33.02
N VAL A 287 9.73 18.86 34.34
CA VAL A 287 8.97 18.11 35.35
C VAL A 287 8.18 19.08 36.19
N ASP A 288 6.90 18.81 36.43
CA ASP A 288 6.08 19.61 37.32
C ASP A 288 6.32 19.28 38.82
N ALA A 289 5.66 20.01 39.69
CA ALA A 289 5.79 19.82 41.14
C ALA A 289 5.32 18.44 41.65
N ASN A 290 4.51 17.73 40.86
CA ASN A 290 3.96 16.42 41.18
C ASN A 290 4.73 15.26 40.51
N GLY A 291 5.83 15.59 39.79
CA GLY A 291 6.67 14.59 39.11
C GLY A 291 6.16 14.19 37.71
N TYR A 292 5.19 14.88 37.11
CA TYR A 292 4.73 14.59 35.76
C TYR A 292 5.59 15.29 34.72
N LEU A 293 5.85 14.58 33.62
CA LEU A 293 6.61 15.12 32.50
C LEU A 293 5.74 16.03 31.63
N GLN A 294 6.30 17.16 31.27
CA GLN A 294 5.70 18.16 30.38
C GLN A 294 6.72 18.62 29.33
N SER A 295 6.22 19.14 28.21
CA SER A 295 7.08 19.82 27.23
C SER A 295 7.34 21.28 27.66
N GLN A 296 8.57 21.77 27.42
CA GLN A 296 8.92 23.20 27.58
C GLN A 296 8.46 24.04 26.38
N SER A 297 8.43 23.45 25.20
CA SER A 297 8.03 24.07 23.92
C SER A 297 7.72 22.99 22.90
N ASP A 298 7.35 23.39 21.70
CA ASP A 298 7.38 22.53 20.52
C ASP A 298 8.84 22.14 20.15
N PHE A 299 8.99 21.19 19.23
CA PHE A 299 10.28 20.88 18.62
C PHE A 299 10.88 22.14 18.00
N THR A 300 12.18 22.34 18.20
CA THR A 300 12.90 23.47 17.61
C THR A 300 13.39 23.22 16.18
N GLU A 301 13.26 21.98 15.72
CA GLU A 301 13.65 21.50 14.41
C GLU A 301 12.47 20.77 13.77
N PRO A 302 12.32 20.79 12.43
CA PRO A 302 11.21 20.10 11.77
C PRO A 302 11.28 18.59 12.03
N VAL A 303 10.14 17.97 12.34
CA VAL A 303 10.04 16.53 12.53
C VAL A 303 10.00 15.81 11.17
N GLY A 304 10.37 14.54 11.13
CA GLY A 304 10.33 13.75 9.89
C GLY A 304 11.34 14.17 8.81
N PRO A 305 11.11 13.84 7.54
CA PRO A 305 12.09 13.99 6.46
C PRO A 305 12.43 15.43 6.08
N GLY A 306 11.50 16.35 6.01
CA GLY A 306 11.70 17.80 5.86
C GLY A 306 12.69 18.28 4.79
N PHE A 307 12.85 17.58 3.67
CA PHE A 307 13.88 17.89 2.67
C PHE A 307 13.65 19.21 1.94
N TRP A 308 12.42 19.51 1.60
CA TRP A 308 12.00 20.62 0.75
C TRP A 308 11.74 21.92 1.50
N GLU A 309 11.70 21.85 2.82
CA GLU A 309 11.34 22.99 3.67
C GLU A 309 12.53 23.49 4.52
N ARG A 310 13.71 22.89 4.37
CA ARG A 310 14.91 23.34 5.06
C ARG A 310 15.42 24.63 4.41
N ARG A 311 15.46 25.70 5.19
CA ARG A 311 16.27 26.85 4.82
C ARG A 311 17.74 26.41 4.88
N SER A 312 18.42 26.50 3.73
CA SER A 312 19.86 26.25 3.60
C SER A 312 20.66 27.20 4.48
#